data_030cc119fc02bcd99f34993e5731ac49
#
_entry.id   030cc119fc02bcd99f34993e5731ac49
#
_cell.length_a   1.000
_cell.length_b   1.000
_cell.length_c   1.000
_cell.angle_alpha   90.00
_cell.angle_beta   90.00
_cell.angle_gamma   90.00
#
_symmetry.space_group_name_H-M   'P 1'
#
loop_
_entity.id
_entity.type
_entity.pdbx_description
1 polymer ?
#
loop_
_entity_poly.entity_id
_entity_poly.type
_entity_poly.pdbx_seq_one_letter_code
_entity_poly.pdbx_strand_id
1 'polypeptide(L)'
;SVQPQVTGVELRADLVEQGNRVVHDLGLQGMALAQGDVQTWPHEPMDVMIALHACDTATDHAIHLGVRAGAELIVCSPCCHKQLRPQLLSPHPLRSVFQHGIHVEQQAEMLTDSLRALLLQAAGYDAQVFEFVSLEHTAKNKMILAVKRAQPAAKDKLLEQVREVKAFYGIQEQCLET
;
A
#
# COMPACT_ATOMS: atom_id res chain seq x y z
N SER A 1 -29.83 -7.69 5.18
CA SER A 1 -28.40 -8.00 4.96
C SER A 1 -27.95 -7.26 3.72
N VAL A 2 -26.87 -6.50 3.83
CA VAL A 2 -26.23 -5.86 2.68
C VAL A 2 -25.42 -6.93 1.94
N GLN A 3 -25.65 -7.08 0.64
CA GLN A 3 -24.84 -7.97 -0.18
C GLN A 3 -23.61 -7.18 -0.69
N PRO A 4 -22.37 -7.59 -0.37
CA PRO A 4 -21.19 -6.89 -0.83
C PRO A 4 -21.05 -6.99 -2.35
N GLN A 5 -20.58 -5.92 -2.97
CA GLN A 5 -20.17 -5.89 -4.37
C GLN A 5 -18.64 -5.78 -4.39
N VAL A 6 -17.96 -6.75 -4.97
CA VAL A 6 -16.49 -6.85 -4.96
C VAL A 6 -15.97 -6.94 -6.39
N THR A 7 -15.12 -5.99 -6.75
CA THR A 7 -14.41 -6.01 -8.03
C THR A 7 -12.91 -6.25 -7.77
N GLY A 8 -12.40 -7.40 -8.22
CA GLY A 8 -10.97 -7.67 -8.25
C GLY A 8 -10.35 -7.13 -9.53
N VAL A 9 -9.31 -6.31 -9.42
CA VAL A 9 -8.57 -5.76 -10.57
C VAL A 9 -7.26 -6.52 -10.73
N GLU A 10 -7.04 -7.12 -11.89
CA GLU A 10 -5.85 -7.90 -12.20
C GLU A 10 -5.36 -7.59 -13.63
N LEU A 11 -4.07 -7.38 -13.80
CA LEU A 11 -3.45 -7.02 -15.08
C LEU A 11 -3.46 -8.20 -16.07
N ARG A 12 -3.30 -9.42 -15.57
CA ARG A 12 -3.16 -10.64 -16.38
C ARG A 12 -4.52 -11.23 -16.71
N ALA A 13 -4.85 -11.26 -18.01
CA ALA A 13 -6.11 -11.80 -18.51
C ALA A 13 -6.36 -13.26 -18.14
N ASP A 14 -5.30 -14.09 -18.15
CA ASP A 14 -5.38 -15.51 -17.78
C ASP A 14 -5.80 -15.69 -16.30
N LEU A 15 -5.31 -14.84 -15.40
CA LEU A 15 -5.69 -14.87 -13.98
C LEU A 15 -7.11 -14.34 -13.76
N VAL A 16 -7.54 -13.35 -14.54
CA VAL A 16 -8.92 -12.85 -14.51
C VAL A 16 -9.89 -13.97 -14.89
N GLU A 17 -9.61 -14.67 -15.99
CA GLU A 17 -10.44 -15.78 -16.45
C GLU A 17 -10.48 -16.94 -15.42
N GLN A 18 -9.31 -17.32 -14.88
CA GLN A 18 -9.23 -18.34 -13.85
C GLN A 18 -10.00 -17.93 -12.58
N GLY A 19 -9.82 -16.69 -12.11
CA GLY A 19 -10.50 -16.18 -10.94
C GLY A 19 -12.01 -16.14 -11.10
N ASN A 20 -12.50 -15.68 -12.26
CA ASN A 20 -13.95 -15.65 -12.54
C ASN A 20 -14.55 -17.07 -12.62
N ARG A 21 -13.79 -18.06 -13.10
CA ARG A 21 -14.23 -19.48 -13.02
C ARG A 21 -14.40 -19.92 -11.56
N VAL A 22 -13.43 -19.62 -10.69
CA VAL A 22 -13.50 -19.95 -9.26
C VAL A 22 -14.68 -19.25 -8.59
N VAL A 23 -14.90 -17.96 -8.89
CA VAL A 23 -16.04 -17.18 -8.39
C VAL A 23 -17.36 -17.85 -8.76
N HIS A 24 -17.48 -18.28 -10.03
CA HIS A 24 -18.66 -19.00 -10.52
C HIS A 24 -18.84 -20.34 -9.84
N ASP A 25 -17.80 -21.17 -9.75
CA ASP A 25 -17.86 -22.53 -9.19
C ASP A 25 -18.19 -22.53 -7.69
N LEU A 26 -17.76 -21.50 -6.96
CA LEU A 26 -18.09 -21.30 -5.54
C LEU A 26 -19.41 -20.57 -5.32
N GLY A 27 -20.10 -20.13 -6.38
CA GLY A 27 -21.37 -19.41 -6.29
C GLY A 27 -21.27 -18.07 -5.57
N LEU A 28 -20.14 -17.38 -5.65
CA LEU A 28 -19.90 -16.09 -4.99
C LEU A 28 -20.63 -14.97 -5.74
N GLN A 29 -21.86 -14.68 -5.27
CA GLN A 29 -22.67 -13.61 -5.84
C GLN A 29 -22.11 -12.23 -5.43
N GLY A 30 -22.10 -11.28 -6.37
CA GLY A 30 -21.61 -9.92 -6.14
C GLY A 30 -20.08 -9.78 -6.21
N MET A 31 -19.35 -10.81 -6.66
CA MET A 31 -17.90 -10.76 -6.88
C MET A 31 -17.58 -10.99 -8.37
N ALA A 32 -16.68 -10.20 -8.92
CA ALA A 32 -16.14 -10.38 -10.27
C ALA A 32 -14.69 -9.88 -10.35
N LEU A 33 -13.89 -10.48 -11.22
CA LEU A 33 -12.58 -9.98 -11.59
C LEU A 33 -12.66 -9.26 -12.94
N ALA A 34 -12.00 -8.13 -13.04
CA ALA A 34 -11.87 -7.34 -14.26
C ALA A 34 -10.39 -7.18 -14.64
N GLN A 35 -10.10 -7.25 -15.92
CA GLN A 35 -8.76 -6.97 -16.41
C GLN A 35 -8.49 -5.47 -16.39
N GLY A 36 -7.41 -5.05 -15.76
CA GLY A 36 -7.02 -3.64 -15.70
C GLY A 36 -5.75 -3.40 -14.91
N ASP A 37 -5.23 -2.19 -15.07
CA ASP A 37 -4.10 -1.67 -14.32
C ASP A 37 -4.61 -0.76 -13.20
N VAL A 38 -4.24 -1.03 -11.97
CA VAL A 38 -4.62 -0.23 -10.79
C VAL A 38 -4.21 1.25 -10.94
N GLN A 39 -3.15 1.54 -11.68
CA GLN A 39 -2.67 2.90 -11.93
C GLN A 39 -3.66 3.72 -12.77
N THR A 40 -4.35 3.08 -13.70
CA THR A 40 -5.29 3.72 -14.64
C THR A 40 -6.74 3.36 -14.40
N TRP A 41 -7.02 2.58 -13.32
CA TRP A 41 -8.38 2.16 -12.99
C TRP A 41 -9.29 3.35 -12.67
N PRO A 42 -10.54 3.38 -13.12
CA PRO A 42 -11.48 4.46 -12.83
C PRO A 42 -11.68 4.67 -11.32
N HIS A 43 -11.75 5.94 -10.89
CA HIS A 43 -11.98 6.33 -9.51
C HIS A 43 -13.49 6.31 -9.18
N GLU A 44 -14.10 5.13 -9.21
CA GLU A 44 -15.48 4.97 -8.78
C GLU A 44 -15.55 4.94 -7.24
N PRO A 45 -16.61 5.51 -6.62
CA PRO A 45 -16.79 5.45 -5.18
C PRO A 45 -16.75 4.02 -4.65
N MET A 46 -16.02 3.81 -3.56
CA MET A 46 -15.92 2.51 -2.89
C MET A 46 -15.86 2.67 -1.38
N ASP A 47 -16.38 1.70 -0.65
CA ASP A 47 -16.32 1.68 0.81
C ASP A 47 -14.99 1.12 1.31
N VAL A 48 -14.45 0.12 0.63
CA VAL A 48 -13.24 -0.61 1.05
C VAL A 48 -12.29 -0.82 -0.12
N MET A 49 -11.03 -0.43 0.06
CA MET A 49 -9.91 -0.79 -0.83
C MET A 49 -9.05 -1.86 -0.16
N ILE A 50 -8.80 -2.95 -0.86
CA ILE A 50 -7.92 -4.03 -0.40
C ILE A 50 -6.84 -4.28 -1.44
N ALA A 51 -5.56 -4.20 -1.02
CA ALA A 51 -4.41 -4.51 -1.86
C ALA A 51 -3.50 -5.52 -1.16
N LEU A 52 -3.65 -6.80 -1.51
CA LEU A 52 -2.82 -7.88 -0.98
C LEU A 52 -1.75 -8.26 -2.01
N HIS A 53 -0.48 -8.22 -1.58
CA HIS A 53 0.68 -8.56 -2.42
C HIS A 53 0.80 -7.76 -3.73
N ALA A 54 0.24 -6.55 -3.77
CA ALA A 54 0.53 -5.59 -4.82
C ALA A 54 1.99 -5.15 -4.68
N CYS A 55 2.83 -5.56 -5.64
CA CYS A 55 4.27 -5.37 -5.51
C CYS A 55 4.68 -3.92 -5.69
N ASP A 56 5.56 -3.44 -4.80
CA ASP A 56 6.26 -2.17 -4.90
C ASP A 56 5.29 -0.97 -5.03
N THR A 57 5.43 -0.18 -6.08
CA THR A 57 4.59 0.99 -6.37
C THR A 57 3.13 0.66 -6.69
N ALA A 58 2.80 -0.58 -7.06
CA ALA A 58 1.41 -0.99 -7.23
C ALA A 58 0.60 -0.87 -5.94
N THR A 59 1.23 -1.06 -4.76
CA THR A 59 0.60 -0.74 -3.47
C THR A 59 0.27 0.75 -3.34
N ASP A 60 1.18 1.62 -3.76
CA ASP A 60 0.99 3.08 -3.70
C ASP A 60 -0.15 3.53 -4.64
N HIS A 61 -0.23 2.97 -5.85
CA HIS A 61 -1.34 3.22 -6.77
C HIS A 61 -2.68 2.73 -6.22
N ALA A 62 -2.72 1.57 -5.55
CA ALA A 62 -3.93 1.07 -4.90
C ALA A 62 -4.37 1.98 -3.75
N ILE A 63 -3.44 2.43 -2.90
CA ILE A 63 -3.71 3.39 -1.84
C ILE A 63 -4.27 4.70 -2.43
N HIS A 64 -3.62 5.23 -3.48
CA HIS A 64 -4.05 6.45 -4.16
C HIS A 64 -5.46 6.29 -4.73
N LEU A 65 -5.74 5.17 -5.40
CA LEU A 65 -7.08 4.85 -5.91
C LEU A 65 -8.12 4.86 -4.77
N GLY A 66 -7.83 4.17 -3.65
CA GLY A 66 -8.72 4.13 -2.49
C GLY A 66 -8.98 5.52 -1.88
N VAL A 67 -7.95 6.34 -1.73
CA VAL A 67 -8.07 7.73 -1.23
C VAL A 67 -8.92 8.57 -2.18
N ARG A 68 -8.66 8.48 -3.50
CA ARG A 68 -9.39 9.24 -4.54
C ARG A 68 -10.85 8.80 -4.67
N ALA A 69 -11.13 7.52 -4.50
CA ALA A 69 -12.47 6.95 -4.50
C ALA A 69 -13.24 7.18 -3.20
N GLY A 70 -12.59 7.76 -2.19
CA GLY A 70 -13.20 8.10 -0.91
C GLY A 70 -13.44 6.92 0.02
N ALA A 71 -12.68 5.82 -0.14
CA ALA A 71 -12.82 4.62 0.67
C ALA A 71 -12.82 4.92 2.18
N GLU A 72 -13.73 4.31 2.91
CA GLU A 72 -13.79 4.42 4.38
C GLU A 72 -12.69 3.58 5.04
N LEU A 73 -12.28 2.49 4.37
CA LEU A 73 -11.27 1.55 4.84
C LEU A 73 -10.29 1.22 3.72
N ILE A 74 -8.99 1.31 4.02
CA ILE A 74 -7.90 0.88 3.13
C ILE A 74 -7.06 -0.15 3.86
N VAL A 75 -6.88 -1.33 3.25
CA VAL A 75 -6.12 -2.45 3.80
C VAL A 75 -5.08 -2.89 2.79
N CYS A 76 -3.80 -2.84 3.16
CA CYS A 76 -2.70 -3.27 2.29
C CYS A 76 -1.78 -4.25 3.02
N SER A 77 -1.33 -5.29 2.30
CA SER A 77 -0.25 -6.18 2.75
C SER A 77 0.91 -6.08 1.75
N PRO A 78 1.79 -5.09 1.90
CA PRO A 78 2.91 -4.88 1.00
C PRO A 78 3.95 -6.00 1.14
N CYS A 79 4.61 -6.36 0.06
CA CYS A 79 5.61 -7.43 0.06
C CYS A 79 6.96 -7.03 -0.54
N CYS A 80 7.04 -5.93 -1.25
CA CYS A 80 8.24 -5.45 -1.95
C CYS A 80 8.42 -3.94 -1.76
N HIS A 81 9.68 -3.49 -1.70
CA HIS A 81 10.05 -2.10 -1.41
C HIS A 81 11.20 -1.64 -2.34
N LYS A 82 11.07 -1.94 -3.63
CA LYS A 82 12.14 -1.77 -4.62
C LYS A 82 12.40 -0.31 -4.95
N GLN A 83 11.38 0.55 -4.86
CA GLN A 83 11.52 1.97 -5.16
C GLN A 83 12.46 2.68 -4.17
N LEU A 84 12.30 2.45 -2.86
CA LEU A 84 13.11 3.14 -1.85
C LEU A 84 14.48 2.51 -1.67
N ARG A 85 14.61 1.20 -1.82
CA ARG A 85 15.84 0.46 -1.56
C ARG A 85 17.09 1.05 -2.24
N PRO A 86 17.12 1.36 -3.55
CA PRO A 86 18.28 1.95 -4.20
C PRO A 86 18.57 3.38 -3.73
N GLN A 87 17.57 4.12 -3.27
CA GLN A 87 17.75 5.49 -2.79
C GLN A 87 18.49 5.52 -1.43
N LEU A 88 18.29 4.49 -0.60
CA LEU A 88 18.98 4.35 0.70
C LEU A 88 20.49 4.07 0.56
N LEU A 89 20.97 3.74 -0.63
CA LEU A 89 22.40 3.56 -0.91
C LEU A 89 23.13 4.88 -1.23
N SER A 90 22.40 5.98 -1.30
CA SER A 90 22.98 7.33 -1.48
C SER A 90 23.83 7.72 -0.26
N PRO A 91 24.72 8.73 -0.38
CA PRO A 91 25.55 9.20 0.73
C PRO A 91 24.69 9.59 1.94
N HIS A 92 24.76 8.80 2.98
CA HIS A 92 23.97 8.93 4.21
C HIS A 92 24.82 8.55 5.42
N PRO A 93 24.66 9.19 6.59
CA PRO A 93 25.43 8.87 7.81
C PRO A 93 25.40 7.39 8.21
N LEU A 94 24.30 6.68 7.88
CA LEU A 94 24.12 5.26 8.19
C LEU A 94 24.62 4.30 7.09
N ARG A 95 25.34 4.79 6.08
CA ARG A 95 25.80 3.97 4.96
C ARG A 95 26.60 2.72 5.41
N SER A 96 27.41 2.87 6.45
CA SER A 96 28.17 1.74 7.02
C SER A 96 27.28 0.66 7.66
N VAL A 97 26.09 1.05 8.15
CA VAL A 97 25.08 0.12 8.68
C VAL A 97 24.41 -0.64 7.54
N PHE A 98 24.23 0.02 6.38
CA PHE A 98 23.56 -0.55 5.20
C PHE A 98 24.52 -1.31 4.27
N GLN A 99 25.73 -1.66 4.71
CA GLN A 99 26.63 -2.49 3.91
C GLN A 99 26.11 -3.92 3.65
N HIS A 100 25.19 -4.40 4.48
CA HIS A 100 24.58 -5.72 4.35
C HIS A 100 23.20 -5.63 3.70
N GLY A 101 22.97 -6.37 2.60
CA GLY A 101 21.75 -6.31 1.81
C GLY A 101 20.47 -6.59 2.60
N ILE A 102 20.53 -7.44 3.62
CA ILE A 102 19.38 -7.72 4.49
C ILE A 102 18.97 -6.50 5.31
N HIS A 103 19.92 -5.72 5.82
CA HIS A 103 19.63 -4.49 6.58
C HIS A 103 19.05 -3.41 5.69
N VAL A 104 19.55 -3.30 4.44
CA VAL A 104 18.98 -2.38 3.43
C VAL A 104 17.54 -2.75 3.12
N GLU A 105 17.22 -4.03 2.96
CA GLU A 105 15.86 -4.51 2.69
C GLU A 105 14.92 -4.19 3.85
N GLN A 106 15.31 -4.53 5.09
CA GLN A 106 14.53 -4.24 6.29
C GLN A 106 14.29 -2.75 6.49
N GLN A 107 15.31 -1.93 6.22
CA GLN A 107 15.21 -0.47 6.31
C GLN A 107 14.29 0.10 5.25
N ALA A 108 14.40 -0.38 3.99
CA ALA A 108 13.52 0.01 2.90
C ALA A 108 12.06 -0.34 3.20
N GLU A 109 11.80 -1.53 3.73
CA GLU A 109 10.48 -1.97 4.16
C GLU A 109 9.91 -1.03 5.23
N MET A 110 10.65 -0.84 6.33
CA MET A 110 10.22 0.01 7.44
C MET A 110 9.93 1.44 6.97
N LEU A 111 10.80 2.04 6.17
CA LEU A 111 10.63 3.41 5.70
C LEU A 111 9.48 3.54 4.70
N THR A 112 9.34 2.62 3.75
CA THR A 112 8.26 2.66 2.78
C THR A 112 6.90 2.61 3.47
N ASP A 113 6.70 1.66 4.38
CA ASP A 113 5.41 1.49 5.06
C ASP A 113 5.13 2.64 6.04
N SER A 114 6.16 3.19 6.69
CA SER A 114 6.02 4.36 7.55
C SER A 114 5.64 5.62 6.74
N LEU A 115 6.26 5.83 5.58
CA LEU A 115 5.91 6.95 4.70
C LEU A 115 4.48 6.82 4.15
N ARG A 116 4.07 5.60 3.75
CA ARG A 116 2.68 5.32 3.36
C ARG A 116 1.69 5.66 4.47
N ALA A 117 1.99 5.25 5.71
CA ALA A 117 1.14 5.56 6.86
C ALA A 117 1.04 7.07 7.12
N LEU A 118 2.16 7.80 7.07
CA LEU A 118 2.17 9.26 7.21
C LEU A 118 1.38 9.98 6.11
N LEU A 119 1.52 9.53 4.86
CA LEU A 119 0.79 10.08 3.72
C LEU A 119 -0.71 9.79 3.80
N LEU A 120 -1.10 8.58 4.23
CA LEU A 120 -2.50 8.25 4.54
C LEU A 120 -3.06 9.13 5.65
N GLN A 121 -2.28 9.37 6.71
CA GLN A 121 -2.69 10.29 7.78
C GLN A 121 -2.85 11.72 7.25
N ALA A 122 -1.97 12.19 6.38
CA ALA A 122 -2.09 13.50 5.73
C ALA A 122 -3.30 13.58 4.78
N ALA A 123 -3.72 12.44 4.20
CA ALA A 123 -4.93 12.30 3.40
C ALA A 123 -6.23 12.19 4.22
N GLY A 124 -6.16 12.21 5.56
CA GLY A 124 -7.32 12.21 6.45
C GLY A 124 -7.70 10.84 7.00
N TYR A 125 -6.80 9.89 7.00
CA TYR A 125 -7.01 8.56 7.57
C TYR A 125 -6.34 8.42 8.94
N ASP A 126 -6.82 7.48 9.75
CA ASP A 126 -6.09 6.92 10.90
C ASP A 126 -5.39 5.67 10.42
N ALA A 127 -4.06 5.74 10.28
CA ALA A 127 -3.27 4.68 9.67
C ALA A 127 -2.36 4.00 10.69
N GLN A 128 -2.33 2.68 10.63
CA GLN A 128 -1.51 1.81 11.48
C GLN A 128 -0.73 0.82 10.63
N VAL A 129 0.49 0.50 11.05
CA VAL A 129 1.31 -0.57 10.49
C VAL A 129 1.52 -1.62 11.58
N PHE A 130 1.16 -2.86 11.32
CA PHE A 130 1.25 -3.93 12.31
C PHE A 130 1.51 -5.29 11.65
N GLU A 131 1.93 -6.27 12.45
CA GLU A 131 2.07 -7.65 12.03
C GLU A 131 0.75 -8.39 12.25
N PHE A 132 0.20 -8.99 11.20
CA PHE A 132 -1.08 -9.73 11.26
C PHE A 132 -0.91 -11.24 11.41
N VAL A 133 0.28 -11.76 11.12
CA VAL A 133 0.66 -13.17 11.31
C VAL A 133 2.02 -13.22 11.97
N SER A 134 2.25 -14.23 12.81
CA SER A 134 3.54 -14.44 13.48
C SER A 134 4.68 -14.62 12.47
N LEU A 135 5.86 -14.08 12.78
CA LEU A 135 7.11 -14.25 12.02
C LEU A 135 7.50 -15.72 11.80
N GLU A 136 7.01 -16.63 12.64
CA GLU A 136 7.24 -18.07 12.48
C GLU A 136 6.67 -18.63 11.19
N HIS A 137 5.66 -17.96 10.61
CA HIS A 137 4.97 -18.41 9.40
C HIS A 137 5.45 -17.72 8.14
N THR A 138 5.82 -16.44 8.23
CA THR A 138 6.30 -15.65 7.07
C THR A 138 7.01 -14.38 7.53
N ALA A 139 8.05 -13.99 6.79
CA ALA A 139 8.71 -12.70 6.96
C ALA A 139 7.93 -11.53 6.30
N LYS A 140 6.93 -11.82 5.47
CA LYS A 140 6.07 -10.83 4.81
C LYS A 140 4.69 -10.83 5.48
N ASN A 141 4.67 -10.31 6.70
CA ASN A 141 3.53 -10.38 7.63
C ASN A 141 3.00 -9.00 8.05
N LYS A 142 3.46 -7.92 7.43
CA LYS A 142 3.01 -6.57 7.74
C LYS A 142 1.74 -6.20 7.00
N MET A 143 0.92 -5.43 7.68
CA MET A 143 -0.30 -4.86 7.14
C MET A 143 -0.36 -3.36 7.44
N ILE A 144 -0.82 -2.60 6.47
CA ILE A 144 -1.22 -1.21 6.63
C ILE A 144 -2.74 -1.19 6.67
N LEU A 145 -3.30 -0.69 7.76
CA LEU A 145 -4.73 -0.46 7.93
C LEU A 145 -4.97 1.03 8.07
N ALA A 146 -5.83 1.59 7.25
CA ALA A 146 -6.20 2.99 7.32
C ALA A 146 -7.72 3.16 7.33
N VAL A 147 -8.22 3.85 8.35
CA VAL A 147 -9.64 4.16 8.54
C VAL A 147 -9.85 5.65 8.36
N LYS A 148 -10.81 6.04 7.54
CA LYS A 148 -11.10 7.44 7.25
C LYS A 148 -11.58 8.17 8.50
N ARG A 149 -11.01 9.34 8.77
CA ARG A 149 -11.32 10.16 9.94
C ARG A 149 -12.54 11.03 9.68
N ALA A 150 -13.34 11.22 10.73
CA ALA A 150 -14.43 12.21 10.72
C ALA A 150 -13.91 13.66 10.79
N GLN A 151 -12.71 13.88 11.33
CA GLN A 151 -12.10 15.20 11.49
C GLN A 151 -10.77 15.28 10.72
N PRO A 152 -10.45 16.42 10.08
CA PRO A 152 -9.21 16.58 9.35
C PRO A 152 -8.00 16.49 10.28
N ALA A 153 -6.95 15.85 9.81
CA ALA A 153 -5.65 15.82 10.46
C ALA A 153 -4.87 17.12 10.21
N ALA A 154 -3.80 17.36 10.99
CA ALA A 154 -2.86 18.45 10.77
C ALA A 154 -1.97 18.14 9.54
N LYS A 155 -2.53 18.24 8.35
CA LYS A 155 -1.93 17.83 7.07
C LYS A 155 -0.53 18.41 6.87
N ASP A 156 -0.35 19.72 7.08
CA ASP A 156 0.93 20.39 6.82
C ASP A 156 2.05 19.85 7.73
N LYS A 157 1.72 19.58 8.99
CA LYS A 157 2.66 18.98 9.96
C LYS A 157 3.06 17.56 9.55
N LEU A 158 2.12 16.76 9.07
CA LEU A 158 2.40 15.40 8.61
C LEU A 158 3.26 15.39 7.34
N LEU A 159 2.98 16.28 6.40
CA LEU A 159 3.79 16.43 5.19
C LEU A 159 5.21 16.96 5.51
N GLU A 160 5.37 17.79 6.55
CA GLU A 160 6.68 18.20 7.03
C GLU A 160 7.46 17.00 7.57
N GLN A 161 6.83 16.16 8.39
CA GLN A 161 7.45 14.92 8.87
C GLN A 161 7.89 14.00 7.74
N VAL A 162 7.08 13.87 6.68
CA VAL A 162 7.46 13.11 5.47
C VAL A 162 8.73 13.69 4.85
N ARG A 163 8.81 15.03 4.69
CA ARG A 163 10.00 15.71 4.14
C ARG A 163 11.24 15.50 5.01
N GLU A 164 11.10 15.62 6.33
CA GLU A 164 12.20 15.40 7.29
C GLU A 164 12.74 13.97 7.22
N VAL A 165 11.86 12.96 7.21
CA VAL A 165 12.26 11.55 7.07
C VAL A 165 12.97 11.32 5.74
N LYS A 166 12.42 11.83 4.64
CA LYS A 166 13.03 11.70 3.32
C LYS A 166 14.41 12.36 3.26
N ALA A 167 14.52 13.58 3.79
CA ALA A 167 15.81 14.31 3.83
C ALA A 167 16.86 13.55 4.65
N PHE A 168 16.48 13.01 5.81
CA PHE A 168 17.40 12.28 6.67
C PHE A 168 17.94 10.99 6.02
N TYR A 169 17.10 10.24 5.30
CA TYR A 169 17.49 9.00 4.65
C TYR A 169 17.91 9.15 3.19
N GLY A 170 17.95 10.37 2.64
CA GLY A 170 18.34 10.66 1.27
C GLY A 170 17.32 10.22 0.22
N ILE A 171 16.05 9.98 0.62
CA ILE A 171 14.99 9.55 -0.26
C ILE A 171 14.53 10.73 -1.13
N GLN A 172 14.58 10.56 -2.45
CA GLN A 172 14.16 11.58 -3.41
C GLN A 172 12.69 11.43 -3.78
N GLU A 173 12.25 10.21 -4.01
CA GLU A 173 10.94 9.90 -4.54
C GLU A 173 10.23 8.84 -3.69
N GLN A 174 8.94 9.07 -3.43
CA GLN A 174 8.00 8.09 -2.91
C GLN A 174 6.72 8.18 -3.74
N CYS A 175 6.30 7.06 -4.36
CA CYS A 175 5.24 7.04 -5.38
C CYS A 175 3.91 7.60 -4.90
N LEU A 176 3.55 7.42 -3.63
CA LEU A 176 2.28 7.89 -3.08
C LEU A 176 2.21 9.43 -2.94
N GLU A 177 3.34 10.16 -3.04
CA GLU A 177 3.35 11.63 -3.01
C GLU A 177 2.82 12.27 -4.30
N THR A 178 2.75 11.53 -5.40
CA THR A 178 2.28 11.99 -6.72
C THR A 178 0.79 11.69 -6.90
#